data_2273716e17c896ff26f87e7954c6e2eb
#
_entry.id   2273716e17c896ff26f87e7954c6e2eb
#
_cell.length_a   1.000
_cell.length_b   1.000
_cell.length_c   1.000
_cell.angle_alpha   90.00
_cell.angle_beta   90.00
_cell.angle_gamma   90.00
#
_symmetry.space_group_name_H-M   'P 1'
#
loop_
_entity.id
_entity.type
_entity.pdbx_description
1 polymer ?
#
loop_
_entity_poly.entity_id
_entity_poly.type
_entity_poly.pdbx_seq_one_letter_code
_entity_poly.pdbx_strand_id
1 'polypeptide(L)'
;IRDRGYISSTKEWAKKNNKDWKPYWKDEKTELIHFIGKDNIVFHCIIFPSMLRAHGGYILPKNVPANEFLNLEGEKISTSKNWAVWIHEYLEDFPDKEDVMRYVLVANMPETKDSDFTWKDFQAKNNNELVAIYGNYVNRVIVLINKYYMGEVPTPEILTKEDEKTIKSIKLARDKIGLTIEKFRS
;
A
#
# COMPACT_ATOMS: atom_id res chain seq x y z
N ILE A 1 20.41 7.26 -19.50
CA ILE A 1 20.99 5.91 -19.37
C ILE A 1 20.27 5.08 -18.30
N ARG A 2 19.62 5.67 -17.28
CA ARG A 2 18.78 4.93 -16.29
C ARG A 2 17.55 4.28 -16.91
N ASP A 3 17.12 4.72 -18.06
CA ASP A 3 15.82 4.45 -18.70
C ASP A 3 15.75 3.12 -19.42
N ARG A 4 16.90 2.52 -19.72
CA ARG A 4 16.96 1.16 -20.23
C ARG A 4 16.61 0.13 -19.14
N GLY A 5 16.56 0.54 -17.88
CA GLY A 5 16.33 -0.33 -16.74
C GLY A 5 14.99 -1.07 -16.82
N TYR A 6 13.89 -0.37 -16.95
CA TYR A 6 12.54 -0.97 -16.83
C TYR A 6 12.26 -2.02 -17.92
N ILE A 7 12.34 -1.62 -19.19
CA ILE A 7 12.07 -2.54 -20.30
C ILE A 7 13.12 -3.64 -20.39
N SER A 8 14.40 -3.30 -20.16
CA SER A 8 15.48 -4.28 -20.19
C SER A 8 15.35 -5.30 -19.06
N SER A 9 15.00 -4.87 -17.87
CA SER A 9 14.75 -5.76 -16.72
C SER A 9 13.56 -6.68 -16.96
N THR A 10 12.47 -6.16 -17.55
CA THR A 10 11.32 -6.99 -17.93
C THR A 10 11.70 -8.03 -18.98
N LYS A 11 12.50 -7.64 -19.98
CA LYS A 11 12.99 -8.59 -21.02
C LYS A 11 13.89 -9.66 -20.41
N GLU A 12 14.80 -9.28 -19.53
CA GLU A 12 15.71 -10.22 -18.84
C GLU A 12 14.93 -11.20 -17.96
N TRP A 13 13.98 -10.69 -17.16
CA TRP A 13 13.08 -11.50 -16.35
C TRP A 13 12.27 -12.48 -17.20
N ALA A 14 11.68 -11.99 -18.28
CA ALA A 14 10.88 -12.83 -19.18
C ALA A 14 11.72 -13.95 -19.81
N LYS A 15 12.94 -13.64 -20.23
CA LYS A 15 13.90 -14.64 -20.75
C LYS A 15 14.24 -15.70 -19.69
N LYS A 16 14.52 -15.30 -18.44
CA LYS A 16 14.83 -16.22 -17.35
C LYS A 16 13.66 -17.12 -16.97
N ASN A 17 12.43 -16.64 -17.13
CA ASN A 17 11.21 -17.37 -16.78
C ASN A 17 10.46 -17.99 -17.98
N ASN A 18 11.07 -17.96 -19.16
CA ASN A 18 10.48 -18.45 -20.41
C ASN A 18 9.08 -17.83 -20.68
N LYS A 19 8.96 -16.51 -20.53
CA LYS A 19 7.72 -15.73 -20.71
C LYS A 19 7.89 -14.68 -21.82
N ASP A 20 6.77 -14.17 -22.34
CA ASP A 20 6.79 -13.02 -23.25
C ASP A 20 6.75 -11.71 -22.42
N TRP A 21 7.65 -10.78 -22.76
CA TRP A 21 7.72 -9.46 -22.15
C TRP A 21 6.77 -8.44 -22.79
N LYS A 22 6.34 -8.70 -24.04
CA LYS A 22 5.55 -7.76 -24.84
C LYS A 22 4.22 -7.37 -24.18
N PRO A 23 3.44 -8.29 -23.57
CA PRO A 23 2.18 -7.94 -22.93
C PRO A 23 2.33 -6.85 -21.85
N TYR A 24 3.47 -6.81 -21.18
CA TYR A 24 3.72 -5.83 -20.10
C TYR A 24 3.97 -4.41 -20.61
N TRP A 25 4.37 -4.24 -21.88
CA TRP A 25 4.81 -2.96 -22.41
C TRP A 25 4.14 -2.54 -23.72
N LYS A 26 3.41 -3.44 -24.38
CA LYS A 26 2.87 -3.23 -25.73
C LYS A 26 1.39 -3.57 -25.87
N ASP A 27 0.78 -4.19 -24.88
CA ASP A 27 -0.66 -4.53 -24.93
C ASP A 27 -1.46 -3.35 -24.36
N GLU A 28 -2.35 -2.79 -25.17
CA GLU A 28 -3.24 -1.67 -24.79
C GLU A 28 -4.18 -1.98 -23.63
N LYS A 29 -4.41 -3.26 -23.34
CA LYS A 29 -5.19 -3.70 -22.18
C LYS A 29 -4.39 -3.68 -20.89
N THR A 30 -3.07 -3.54 -20.95
CA THR A 30 -2.18 -3.46 -19.80
C THR A 30 -2.14 -2.02 -19.29
N GLU A 31 -2.31 -1.85 -17.98
CA GLU A 31 -2.17 -0.56 -17.31
C GLU A 31 -0.77 -0.42 -16.75
N LEU A 32 -0.05 0.59 -17.22
CA LEU A 32 1.28 0.95 -16.71
C LEU A 32 1.16 2.02 -15.63
N ILE A 33 1.62 1.69 -14.43
CA ILE A 33 1.57 2.59 -13.28
C ILE A 33 2.99 2.72 -12.71
N HIS A 34 3.45 3.96 -12.50
CA HIS A 34 4.77 4.25 -11.96
C HIS A 34 4.64 4.84 -10.55
N PHE A 35 5.10 4.11 -9.54
CA PHE A 35 5.26 4.64 -8.19
C PHE A 35 6.66 5.25 -8.05
N ILE A 36 6.72 6.54 -7.74
CA ILE A 36 7.97 7.31 -7.72
C ILE A 36 8.03 8.27 -6.52
N GLY A 37 9.22 8.76 -6.20
CA GLY A 37 9.38 9.96 -5.39
C GLY A 37 9.28 11.23 -6.24
N LYS A 38 8.94 12.36 -5.62
CA LYS A 38 8.73 13.66 -6.28
C LYS A 38 9.90 14.13 -7.15
N ASP A 39 11.10 13.74 -6.81
CA ASP A 39 12.33 14.05 -7.54
C ASP A 39 12.41 13.42 -8.94
N ASN A 40 11.57 12.42 -9.20
CA ASN A 40 11.50 11.71 -10.48
C ASN A 40 10.30 12.09 -11.35
N ILE A 41 9.50 13.09 -10.96
CA ILE A 41 8.29 13.50 -11.70
C ILE A 41 8.61 13.90 -13.13
N VAL A 42 9.59 14.79 -13.35
CA VAL A 42 9.96 15.27 -14.69
C VAL A 42 10.33 14.11 -15.60
N PHE A 43 11.09 13.15 -15.07
CA PHE A 43 11.50 12.01 -15.85
C PHE A 43 10.31 11.10 -16.23
N HIS A 44 9.49 10.70 -15.26
CA HIS A 44 8.42 9.72 -15.49
C HIS A 44 7.15 10.30 -16.11
N CYS A 45 6.92 11.62 -15.97
CA CYS A 45 5.74 12.27 -16.56
C CYS A 45 6.02 12.93 -17.91
N ILE A 46 7.27 13.26 -18.22
CA ILE A 46 7.61 14.00 -19.44
C ILE A 46 8.61 13.23 -20.30
N ILE A 47 9.82 12.98 -19.79
CA ILE A 47 10.92 12.46 -20.59
C ILE A 47 10.64 11.03 -21.05
N PHE A 48 10.36 10.12 -20.11
CA PHE A 48 10.15 8.70 -20.43
C PHE A 48 8.91 8.46 -21.33
N PRO A 49 7.74 9.03 -21.07
CA PRO A 49 6.61 8.95 -21.99
C PRO A 49 6.90 9.49 -23.38
N SER A 50 7.65 10.61 -23.49
CA SER A 50 8.07 11.18 -24.77
C SER A 50 8.97 10.21 -25.55
N MET A 51 9.90 9.55 -24.87
CA MET A 51 10.75 8.52 -25.49
C MET A 51 9.96 7.32 -25.97
N LEU A 52 9.01 6.81 -25.15
CA LEU A 52 8.14 5.70 -25.53
C LEU A 52 7.28 6.06 -26.75
N ARG A 53 6.74 7.27 -26.79
CA ARG A 53 5.92 7.79 -27.89
C ARG A 53 6.74 7.97 -29.16
N ALA A 54 7.93 8.54 -29.07
CA ALA A 54 8.83 8.74 -30.20
C ALA A 54 9.32 7.43 -30.82
N HIS A 55 9.57 6.43 -29.97
CA HIS A 55 9.94 5.09 -30.44
C HIS A 55 8.77 4.38 -31.12
N GLY A 56 7.54 4.58 -30.63
CA GLY A 56 6.32 3.93 -31.09
C GLY A 56 6.14 2.49 -30.59
N GLY A 57 4.88 2.04 -30.56
CA GLY A 57 4.50 0.67 -30.22
C GLY A 57 4.71 0.28 -28.76
N TYR A 58 4.75 1.26 -27.85
CA TYR A 58 4.73 1.07 -26.39
C TYR A 58 3.50 1.75 -25.81
N ILE A 59 2.94 1.15 -24.74
CA ILE A 59 1.90 1.80 -23.93
C ILE A 59 2.52 2.94 -23.11
N LEU A 60 1.72 3.95 -22.81
CA LEU A 60 2.12 5.07 -21.95
C LEU A 60 1.63 4.86 -20.52
N PRO A 61 2.27 5.49 -19.53
CA PRO A 61 1.79 5.45 -18.15
C PRO A 61 0.36 5.98 -18.03
N LYS A 62 -0.53 5.19 -17.43
CA LYS A 62 -1.90 5.60 -17.10
C LYS A 62 -1.93 6.49 -15.86
N ASN A 63 -1.07 6.19 -14.89
CA ASN A 63 -0.93 6.96 -13.66
C ASN A 63 0.51 6.93 -13.17
N VAL A 64 0.91 8.01 -12.51
CA VAL A 64 2.24 8.17 -11.91
C VAL A 64 2.06 8.69 -10.46
N PRO A 65 1.70 7.82 -9.51
CA PRO A 65 1.64 8.21 -8.10
C PRO A 65 3.02 8.63 -7.63
N ALA A 66 3.15 9.92 -7.28
CA ALA A 66 4.39 10.52 -6.80
C ALA A 66 4.25 10.86 -5.33
N ASN A 67 5.10 10.29 -4.51
CA ASN A 67 5.15 10.58 -3.08
C ASN A 67 6.20 11.63 -2.75
N GLU A 68 5.94 12.40 -1.73
CA GLU A 68 6.90 13.23 -1.04
C GLU A 68 7.94 12.36 -0.31
N PHE A 69 8.88 12.93 0.44
CA PHE A 69 9.89 12.14 1.12
C PHE A 69 9.41 11.60 2.46
N LEU A 70 9.82 10.36 2.75
CA LEU A 70 9.73 9.76 4.08
C LEU A 70 11.09 9.92 4.76
N ASN A 71 11.13 10.60 5.89
CA ASN A 71 12.29 10.72 6.75
C ASN A 71 12.28 9.64 7.85
N LEU A 72 13.35 9.50 8.58
CA LEU A 72 13.51 8.61 9.72
C LEU A 72 14.04 9.41 10.92
N GLU A 73 13.27 9.50 11.98
CA GLU A 73 13.60 10.23 13.23
C GLU A 73 14.07 11.67 12.93
N GLY A 74 13.36 12.37 12.03
CA GLY A 74 13.65 13.74 11.63
C GLY A 74 14.77 13.91 10.61
N GLU A 75 15.45 12.85 10.21
CA GLU A 75 16.55 12.90 9.25
C GLU A 75 16.24 12.16 7.94
N LYS A 76 16.89 12.59 6.87
CA LYS A 76 16.75 11.94 5.57
C LYS A 76 17.31 10.50 5.61
N ILE A 77 16.50 9.53 5.18
CA ILE A 77 16.94 8.14 5.00
C ILE A 77 18.16 8.09 4.06
N SER A 78 19.21 7.39 4.47
CA SER A 78 20.45 7.30 3.72
C SER A 78 21.11 5.91 3.87
N THR A 79 21.14 5.16 2.79
CA THR A 79 21.81 3.86 2.75
C THR A 79 23.33 3.96 2.93
N SER A 80 23.94 5.04 2.41
CA SER A 80 25.39 5.25 2.53
C SER A 80 25.84 5.58 3.96
N LYS A 81 24.91 6.14 4.77
CA LYS A 81 25.15 6.43 6.20
C LYS A 81 24.63 5.31 7.12
N ASN A 82 24.10 4.23 6.56
CA ASN A 82 23.40 3.18 7.29
C ASN A 82 22.24 3.72 8.18
N TRP A 83 21.58 4.80 7.71
CA TRP A 83 20.47 5.43 8.39
C TRP A 83 19.15 5.06 7.69
N ALA A 84 18.62 3.90 8.02
CA ALA A 84 17.39 3.36 7.46
C ALA A 84 16.83 2.27 8.39
N VAL A 85 15.54 1.98 8.27
CA VAL A 85 14.97 0.75 8.83
C VAL A 85 15.10 -0.33 7.76
N TRP A 86 15.95 -1.31 8.00
CA TRP A 86 16.14 -2.45 7.11
C TRP A 86 15.05 -3.48 7.35
N ILE A 87 14.25 -3.76 6.34
CA ILE A 87 13.08 -4.64 6.49
C ILE A 87 13.46 -6.05 6.94
N HIS A 88 14.58 -6.59 6.49
CA HIS A 88 15.03 -7.92 6.94
C HIS A 88 15.38 -7.92 8.43
N GLU A 89 16.07 -6.90 8.95
CA GLU A 89 16.36 -6.76 10.38
C GLU A 89 15.05 -6.57 11.18
N TYR A 90 14.14 -5.72 10.67
CA TYR A 90 12.83 -5.53 11.29
C TYR A 90 12.06 -6.84 11.42
N LEU A 91 12.06 -7.70 10.40
CA LEU A 91 11.34 -8.98 10.42
C LEU A 91 11.97 -10.01 11.38
N GLU A 92 13.29 -9.90 11.62
CA GLU A 92 14.00 -10.71 12.62
C GLU A 92 13.67 -10.23 14.04
N ASP A 93 13.66 -8.91 14.27
CA ASP A 93 13.39 -8.30 15.58
C ASP A 93 11.91 -8.37 15.97
N PHE A 94 11.01 -8.30 14.98
CA PHE A 94 9.55 -8.27 15.17
C PHE A 94 8.86 -9.34 14.32
N PRO A 95 9.03 -10.63 14.63
CA PRO A 95 8.38 -11.72 13.90
C PRO A 95 6.85 -11.57 13.94
N ASP A 96 6.17 -11.89 12.82
CA ASP A 96 4.72 -11.79 12.65
C ASP A 96 4.14 -10.36 12.84
N LYS A 97 4.96 -9.32 12.63
CA LYS A 97 4.55 -7.90 12.72
C LYS A 97 4.67 -7.13 11.41
N GLU A 98 4.78 -7.81 10.28
CA GLU A 98 4.85 -7.20 8.97
C GLU A 98 3.64 -6.33 8.64
N ASP A 99 2.43 -6.74 9.07
CA ASP A 99 1.21 -5.96 8.84
C ASP A 99 1.13 -4.70 9.71
N VAL A 100 1.76 -4.70 10.89
CA VAL A 100 1.90 -3.49 11.70
C VAL A 100 2.75 -2.46 10.96
N MET A 101 3.88 -2.88 10.37
CA MET A 101 4.73 -1.99 9.58
C MET A 101 3.98 -1.45 8.35
N ARG A 102 3.28 -2.32 7.61
CA ARG A 102 2.44 -1.90 6.47
C ARG A 102 1.41 -0.86 6.87
N TYR A 103 0.70 -1.11 7.97
CA TYR A 103 -0.30 -0.17 8.49
C TYR A 103 0.31 1.19 8.80
N VAL A 104 1.42 1.23 9.54
CA VAL A 104 2.07 2.49 9.93
C VAL A 104 2.59 3.25 8.71
N LEU A 105 3.19 2.55 7.73
CA LEU A 105 3.68 3.18 6.51
C LEU A 105 2.54 3.75 5.65
N VAL A 106 1.41 3.05 5.54
CA VAL A 106 0.24 3.55 4.81
C VAL A 106 -0.40 4.73 5.55
N ALA A 107 -0.57 4.63 6.89
CA ALA A 107 -1.13 5.71 7.69
C ALA A 107 -0.28 6.99 7.71
N ASN A 108 1.02 6.86 7.43
CA ASN A 108 1.98 7.97 7.36
C ASN A 108 2.44 8.26 5.92
N MET A 109 1.72 7.75 4.91
CA MET A 109 2.14 7.91 3.52
C MET A 109 2.31 9.39 3.14
N PRO A 110 3.47 9.79 2.61
CA PRO A 110 3.76 11.18 2.28
C PRO A 110 3.11 11.59 0.95
N GLU A 111 1.79 11.72 0.91
CA GLU A 111 1.05 12.06 -0.31
C GLU A 111 1.22 13.52 -0.74
N THR A 112 1.11 14.46 0.21
CA THR A 112 1.06 15.90 -0.08
C THR A 112 2.17 16.70 0.58
N LYS A 113 2.86 16.11 1.54
CA LYS A 113 4.00 16.71 2.26
C LYS A 113 4.94 15.61 2.73
N ASP A 114 6.19 15.96 2.99
CA ASP A 114 7.15 15.05 3.60
C ASP A 114 6.60 14.54 4.93
N SER A 115 6.81 13.27 5.23
CA SER A 115 6.46 12.65 6.50
C SER A 115 7.69 12.09 7.19
N ASP A 116 7.54 11.74 8.46
CA ASP A 116 8.60 11.21 9.28
C ASP A 116 8.17 9.87 9.91
N PHE A 117 8.98 8.86 9.76
CA PHE A 117 8.82 7.62 10.50
C PHE A 117 9.58 7.73 11.81
N THR A 118 8.89 7.54 12.93
CA THR A 118 9.51 7.43 14.24
C THR A 118 9.06 6.17 14.96
N TRP A 119 9.95 5.54 15.71
CA TRP A 119 9.60 4.38 16.54
C TRP A 119 8.56 4.69 17.59
N LYS A 120 8.54 5.94 18.07
CA LYS A 120 7.51 6.41 19.00
C LYS A 120 6.13 6.44 18.35
N ASP A 121 6.01 6.95 17.12
CA ASP A 121 4.75 6.96 16.38
C ASP A 121 4.33 5.53 15.98
N PHE A 122 5.28 4.70 15.57
CA PHE A 122 5.04 3.27 15.28
C PHE A 122 4.40 2.57 16.50
N GLN A 123 4.99 2.73 17.68
CA GLN A 123 4.44 2.18 18.92
C GLN A 123 3.06 2.76 19.24
N ALA A 124 2.89 4.07 19.10
CA ALA A 124 1.62 4.75 19.38
C ALA A 124 0.50 4.25 18.44
N LYS A 125 0.74 4.14 17.16
CA LYS A 125 -0.24 3.62 16.19
C LYS A 125 -0.59 2.15 16.45
N ASN A 126 0.41 1.32 16.71
CA ASN A 126 0.15 -0.07 17.09
C ASN A 126 -0.74 -0.16 18.33
N ASN A 127 -0.42 0.57 19.39
CA ASN A 127 -1.10 0.45 20.67
C ASN A 127 -2.49 1.13 20.65
N ASN A 128 -2.58 2.35 20.11
CA ASN A 128 -3.79 3.16 20.21
C ASN A 128 -4.79 2.88 19.09
N GLU A 129 -4.34 2.45 17.92
CA GLU A 129 -5.21 2.22 16.78
C GLU A 129 -5.46 0.72 16.55
N LEU A 130 -4.41 -0.09 16.35
CA LEU A 130 -4.58 -1.51 16.08
C LEU A 130 -5.04 -2.27 17.32
N VAL A 131 -4.41 -2.05 18.48
CA VAL A 131 -4.75 -2.79 19.71
C VAL A 131 -5.97 -2.19 20.39
N ALA A 132 -5.95 -0.88 20.70
CA ALA A 132 -7.00 -0.28 21.51
C ALA A 132 -8.34 -0.10 20.78
N ILE A 133 -8.35 0.08 19.46
CA ILE A 133 -9.59 0.20 18.69
C ILE A 133 -9.96 -1.15 18.09
N TYR A 134 -9.18 -1.62 17.11
CA TYR A 134 -9.53 -2.82 16.34
C TYR A 134 -9.45 -4.09 17.20
N GLY A 135 -8.33 -4.31 17.88
CA GLY A 135 -8.14 -5.49 18.73
C GLY A 135 -9.14 -5.56 19.88
N ASN A 136 -9.44 -4.41 20.52
CA ASN A 136 -10.44 -4.34 21.58
C ASN A 136 -11.85 -4.64 21.04
N TYR A 137 -12.22 -4.13 19.87
CA TYR A 137 -13.49 -4.46 19.23
C TYR A 137 -13.61 -5.97 19.00
N VAL A 138 -12.63 -6.59 18.36
CA VAL A 138 -12.61 -8.04 18.08
C VAL A 138 -12.68 -8.84 19.38
N ASN A 139 -11.86 -8.48 20.37
CA ASN A 139 -11.87 -9.17 21.67
C ASN A 139 -13.23 -9.10 22.36
N ARG A 140 -13.87 -7.94 22.40
CA ARG A 140 -15.20 -7.79 23.00
C ARG A 140 -16.25 -8.62 22.30
N VAL A 141 -16.26 -8.66 20.97
CA VAL A 141 -17.19 -9.49 20.19
C VAL A 141 -16.99 -10.97 20.51
N ILE A 142 -15.76 -11.46 20.49
CA ILE A 142 -15.43 -12.86 20.79
C ILE A 142 -15.81 -13.21 22.23
N VAL A 143 -15.51 -12.37 23.19
CA VAL A 143 -15.88 -12.58 24.61
C VAL A 143 -17.39 -12.70 24.78
N LEU A 144 -18.17 -11.86 24.11
CA LEU A 144 -19.64 -11.92 24.16
C LEU A 144 -20.19 -13.19 23.51
N ILE A 145 -19.64 -13.59 22.36
CA ILE A 145 -20.05 -14.82 21.67
C ILE A 145 -19.73 -16.03 22.54
N ASN A 146 -18.55 -16.11 23.14
CA ASN A 146 -18.20 -17.21 24.03
C ASN A 146 -19.09 -17.25 25.29
N LYS A 147 -19.37 -16.08 25.88
CA LYS A 147 -20.14 -15.99 27.12
C LYS A 147 -21.61 -16.35 26.94
N TYR A 148 -22.24 -15.90 25.87
CA TYR A 148 -23.69 -16.01 25.69
C TYR A 148 -24.11 -17.08 24.68
N TYR A 149 -23.23 -17.49 23.79
CA TYR A 149 -23.50 -18.40 22.68
C TYR A 149 -22.53 -19.57 22.60
N MET A 150 -21.79 -19.86 23.68
CA MET A 150 -20.85 -21.00 23.75
C MET A 150 -19.83 -21.06 22.59
N GLY A 151 -19.45 -19.91 22.05
CA GLY A 151 -18.49 -19.81 20.94
C GLY A 151 -19.11 -19.90 19.54
N GLU A 152 -20.41 -20.14 19.43
CA GLU A 152 -21.09 -20.22 18.14
C GLU A 152 -21.72 -18.86 17.76
N VAL A 153 -21.55 -18.44 16.51
CA VAL A 153 -22.19 -17.21 16.01
C VAL A 153 -23.70 -17.48 15.84
N PRO A 154 -24.57 -16.75 16.55
CA PRO A 154 -26.02 -16.99 16.45
C PRO A 154 -26.54 -16.69 15.06
N THR A 155 -27.52 -17.47 14.61
CA THR A 155 -28.25 -17.15 13.38
C THR A 155 -29.06 -15.87 13.61
N PRO A 156 -28.95 -14.88 12.71
CA PRO A 156 -29.72 -13.65 12.87
C PRO A 156 -31.23 -13.93 12.74
N GLU A 157 -32.00 -13.34 13.65
CA GLU A 157 -33.45 -13.29 13.55
C GLU A 157 -33.88 -12.20 12.55
N ILE A 158 -35.11 -11.70 12.67
CA ILE A 158 -35.63 -10.61 11.83
C ILE A 158 -34.81 -9.33 12.10
N LEU A 159 -34.12 -8.86 11.08
CA LEU A 159 -33.32 -7.63 11.18
C LEU A 159 -34.23 -6.41 11.40
N THR A 160 -33.84 -5.56 12.33
CA THR A 160 -34.47 -4.25 12.50
C THR A 160 -34.03 -3.28 11.41
N LYS A 161 -34.75 -2.18 11.24
CA LYS A 161 -34.35 -1.11 10.31
C LYS A 161 -32.96 -0.54 10.63
N GLU A 162 -32.58 -0.52 11.89
CA GLU A 162 -31.25 -0.05 12.34
C GLU A 162 -30.14 -1.04 11.96
N ASP A 163 -30.41 -2.33 12.07
CA ASP A 163 -29.47 -3.37 11.62
C ASP A 163 -29.24 -3.30 10.11
N GLU A 164 -30.33 -3.17 9.32
CA GLU A 164 -30.23 -3.02 7.87
C GLU A 164 -29.44 -1.77 7.47
N LYS A 165 -29.67 -0.65 8.15
CA LYS A 165 -28.92 0.60 7.93
C LYS A 165 -27.44 0.43 8.26
N THR A 166 -27.13 -0.25 9.36
CA THR A 166 -25.76 -0.51 9.80
C THR A 166 -25.03 -1.40 8.77
N ILE A 167 -25.64 -2.51 8.36
CA ILE A 167 -25.08 -3.40 7.34
C ILE A 167 -24.86 -2.67 6.02
N LYS A 168 -25.82 -1.84 5.60
CA LYS A 168 -25.68 -1.02 4.39
C LYS A 168 -24.53 -0.02 4.51
N SER A 169 -24.37 0.63 5.66
CA SER A 169 -23.26 1.56 5.92
C SER A 169 -21.90 0.88 5.83
N ILE A 170 -21.76 -0.32 6.40
CA ILE A 170 -20.52 -1.11 6.36
C ILE A 170 -20.17 -1.48 4.91
N LYS A 171 -21.16 -1.95 4.13
CA LYS A 171 -20.95 -2.29 2.71
C LYS A 171 -20.50 -1.08 1.90
N LEU A 172 -21.17 0.07 2.06
CA LEU A 172 -20.83 1.31 1.38
C LEU A 172 -19.43 1.83 1.78
N ALA A 173 -19.07 1.73 3.06
CA ALA A 173 -17.75 2.12 3.54
C ALA A 173 -16.66 1.25 2.91
N ARG A 174 -16.86 -0.08 2.85
CA ARG A 174 -15.93 -1.00 2.21
C ARG A 174 -15.69 -0.64 0.75
N ASP A 175 -16.77 -0.42 -0.01
CA ASP A 175 -16.68 -0.11 -1.44
C ASP A 175 -16.00 1.26 -1.67
N LYS A 176 -16.30 2.26 -0.84
CA LYS A 176 -15.68 3.58 -0.89
C LYS A 176 -14.18 3.51 -0.57
N ILE A 177 -13.80 2.77 0.47
CA ILE A 177 -12.40 2.58 0.85
C ILE A 177 -11.65 1.85 -0.26
N GLY A 178 -12.21 0.77 -0.82
CA GLY A 178 -11.64 0.04 -1.94
C GLY A 178 -11.33 0.96 -3.13
N LEU A 179 -12.29 1.77 -3.56
CA LEU A 179 -12.09 2.75 -4.64
C LEU A 179 -11.00 3.80 -4.32
N THR A 180 -10.83 4.15 -3.04
CA THR A 180 -9.80 5.11 -2.63
C THR A 180 -8.41 4.48 -2.72
N ILE A 181 -8.29 3.24 -2.24
CA ILE A 181 -7.05 2.46 -2.33
C ILE A 181 -6.65 2.21 -3.79
N GLU A 182 -7.61 1.84 -4.66
CA GLU A 182 -7.36 1.66 -6.10
C GLU A 182 -6.86 2.95 -6.80
N LYS A 183 -7.17 4.12 -6.24
CA LYS A 183 -6.65 5.42 -6.68
C LYS A 183 -5.31 5.79 -6.04
N PHE A 184 -4.74 4.88 -5.26
CA PHE A 184 -3.48 5.08 -4.52
C PHE A 184 -3.53 6.26 -3.55
N ARG A 185 -4.64 6.39 -2.82
CA ARG A 185 -4.85 7.40 -1.77
C ARG A 185 -5.16 6.70 -0.44
N SER A 186 -4.58 7.19 0.62
CA SER A 186 -4.83 6.73 2.01
C SER A 186 -5.83 7.61 2.74
#